data_889f4d69b3304f7b256dc4b6fdba2bff
#
_entry.id   889f4d69b3304f7b256dc4b6fdba2bff
#
_cell.length_a   1.000
_cell.length_b   1.000
_cell.length_c   1.000
_cell.angle_alpha   90.00
_cell.angle_beta   90.00
_cell.angle_gamma   90.00
#
_symmetry.space_group_name_H-M   'P 1'
#
loop_
_entity.id
_entity.type
_entity.pdbx_description
1 polymer ?
#
loop_
_entity_poly.entity_id
_entity_poly.type
_entity_poly.pdbx_seq_one_letter_code
_entity_poly.pdbx_strand_id
1 'polypeptide(L)'
;LHCVRITPDGKYLFADDLGTDQIHKFIIHPNAKPDNEEILLKEGNPASYKVEAGSGPRHLTFAPNGHYAYLINELSGTVIAFEYNDGNLKEIQTIAADTAGAKGSGDIHISPDGKFLYASNRLKADGIAIFSIHPENGMLTKAGYQLTGIHPRNFIITPNGKYLLVACRDSNMIQVYKRDADTGLLTDIHQNIKVDKPVCVKFIP
;
A
#
# COMPACT_ATOMS: atom_id res chain seq x y z
N LEU A 1 4.56 -12.94 -7.70
CA LEU A 1 4.32 -11.50 -7.72
C LEU A 1 2.94 -11.18 -7.19
N HIS A 2 2.79 -10.10 -6.43
CA HIS A 2 1.52 -9.72 -5.84
C HIS A 2 1.02 -8.33 -6.30
N CYS A 3 1.90 -7.38 -6.47
CA CYS A 3 1.57 -6.02 -6.89
C CYS A 3 2.60 -5.50 -7.88
N VAL A 4 2.18 -4.60 -8.76
CA VAL A 4 3.08 -3.80 -9.59
C VAL A 4 2.74 -2.32 -9.43
N ARG A 5 3.77 -1.47 -9.39
CA ARG A 5 3.64 -0.02 -9.31
C ARG A 5 4.60 0.68 -10.25
N ILE A 6 4.07 1.61 -11.04
CA ILE A 6 4.89 2.56 -11.78
C ILE A 6 5.27 3.70 -10.84
N THR A 7 6.51 4.14 -10.92
CA THR A 7 7.01 5.28 -10.12
C THR A 7 6.34 6.58 -10.54
N PRO A 8 6.27 7.60 -9.65
CA PRO A 8 5.63 8.88 -9.96
C PRO A 8 6.18 9.59 -11.20
N ASP A 9 7.47 9.40 -11.50
CA ASP A 9 8.15 9.95 -12.68
C ASP A 9 7.96 9.13 -13.95
N GLY A 10 7.29 7.96 -13.87
CA GLY A 10 7.01 7.08 -15.00
C GLY A 10 8.20 6.30 -15.53
N LYS A 11 9.38 6.37 -14.89
CA LYS A 11 10.61 5.78 -15.41
C LYS A 11 10.82 4.32 -15.03
N TYR A 12 10.25 3.90 -13.89
CA TYR A 12 10.47 2.56 -13.35
C TYR A 12 9.15 1.88 -13.00
N LEU A 13 9.17 0.56 -13.05
CA LEU A 13 8.12 -0.30 -12.53
C LEU A 13 8.73 -1.16 -11.43
N PHE A 14 8.09 -1.14 -10.26
CA PHE A 14 8.38 -2.07 -9.17
C PHE A 14 7.35 -3.19 -9.12
N ALA A 15 7.81 -4.42 -8.85
CA ALA A 15 6.96 -5.60 -8.72
C ALA A 15 7.27 -6.32 -7.42
N ASP A 16 6.29 -6.36 -6.53
CA ASP A 16 6.41 -6.94 -5.19
C ASP A 16 6.25 -8.46 -5.29
N ASP A 17 7.29 -9.21 -4.90
CA ASP A 17 7.28 -10.67 -4.92
C ASP A 17 7.26 -11.23 -3.49
N LEU A 18 6.06 -11.57 -3.05
CA LEU A 18 5.78 -12.12 -1.73
C LEU A 18 6.54 -13.44 -1.48
N GLY A 19 6.71 -14.26 -2.51
CA GLY A 19 7.31 -15.60 -2.38
C GLY A 19 8.83 -15.59 -2.27
N THR A 20 9.49 -14.54 -2.77
CA THR A 20 10.96 -14.44 -2.78
C THR A 20 11.51 -13.36 -1.86
N ASP A 21 10.65 -12.65 -1.13
CA ASP A 21 11.00 -11.52 -0.26
C ASP A 21 11.77 -10.40 -1.00
N GLN A 22 11.30 -10.08 -2.22
CA GLN A 22 11.94 -9.08 -3.08
C GLN A 22 10.95 -8.10 -3.69
N ILE A 23 11.43 -6.90 -3.97
CA ILE A 23 10.80 -5.92 -4.86
C ILE A 23 11.66 -5.86 -6.12
N HIS A 24 11.18 -6.41 -7.22
CA HIS A 24 11.88 -6.35 -8.52
C HIS A 24 11.74 -4.97 -9.14
N LYS A 25 12.79 -4.49 -9.79
CA LYS A 25 12.83 -3.20 -10.48
C LYS A 25 13.01 -3.39 -11.98
N PHE A 26 12.20 -2.68 -12.76
CA PHE A 26 12.32 -2.60 -14.21
C PHE A 26 12.39 -1.15 -14.66
N ILE A 27 13.23 -0.89 -15.68
CA ILE A 27 13.29 0.37 -16.38
C ILE A 27 12.23 0.36 -17.48
N ILE A 28 11.42 1.41 -17.56
CA ILE A 28 10.37 1.56 -18.57
C ILE A 28 10.96 2.30 -19.79
N HIS A 29 10.82 1.71 -20.98
CA HIS A 29 11.15 2.33 -22.26
C HIS A 29 9.85 2.70 -23.00
N PRO A 30 9.25 3.88 -22.74
CA PRO A 30 7.89 4.20 -23.21
C PRO A 30 7.78 4.29 -24.73
N ASN A 31 8.91 4.50 -25.43
CA ASN A 31 8.96 4.60 -26.89
C ASN A 31 9.36 3.27 -27.57
N ALA A 32 9.51 2.20 -26.80
CA ALA A 32 9.81 0.90 -27.38
C ALA A 32 8.70 0.48 -28.36
N LYS A 33 9.12 -0.04 -29.53
CA LYS A 33 8.22 -0.53 -30.57
C LYS A 33 8.30 -2.05 -30.58
N PRO A 34 7.31 -2.76 -30.03
CA PRO A 34 7.33 -4.24 -29.96
C PRO A 34 7.48 -4.90 -31.33
N ASP A 35 6.97 -4.25 -32.38
CA ASP A 35 7.10 -4.72 -33.77
C ASP A 35 8.55 -4.79 -34.26
N ASN A 36 9.46 -4.09 -33.61
CA ASN A 36 10.90 -4.08 -33.90
C ASN A 36 11.71 -4.89 -32.88
N GLU A 37 11.07 -5.79 -32.12
CA GLU A 37 11.68 -6.56 -31.03
C GLU A 37 12.23 -5.69 -29.87
N GLU A 38 11.84 -4.43 -29.77
CA GLU A 38 12.26 -3.57 -28.69
C GLU A 38 11.55 -3.93 -27.38
N ILE A 39 12.31 -3.96 -26.28
CA ILE A 39 11.82 -4.39 -24.97
C ILE A 39 11.28 -3.17 -24.21
N LEU A 40 9.96 -3.20 -23.89
CA LEU A 40 9.29 -2.15 -23.10
C LEU A 40 9.83 -2.09 -21.67
N LEU A 41 10.08 -3.23 -21.04
CA LEU A 41 10.56 -3.35 -19.65
C LEU A 41 11.92 -4.04 -19.64
N LYS A 42 12.95 -3.34 -19.17
CA LYS A 42 14.29 -3.89 -18.97
C LYS A 42 14.58 -4.02 -17.49
N GLU A 43 15.23 -5.11 -17.09
CA GLU A 43 15.68 -5.30 -15.72
C GLU A 43 16.53 -4.11 -15.24
N GLY A 44 16.26 -3.64 -14.03
CA GLY A 44 16.96 -2.52 -13.42
C GLY A 44 18.35 -2.89 -12.89
N ASN A 45 19.10 -1.89 -12.49
CA ASN A 45 20.35 -2.08 -11.75
C ASN A 45 20.32 -1.21 -10.48
N PRO A 46 20.30 -1.79 -9.25
CA PRO A 46 20.14 -3.24 -9.00
C PRO A 46 18.79 -3.75 -9.51
N ALA A 47 18.72 -5.08 -9.80
CA ALA A 47 17.53 -5.72 -10.33
C ALA A 47 16.38 -5.84 -9.31
N SER A 48 16.72 -5.87 -8.03
CA SER A 48 15.73 -5.96 -6.95
C SER A 48 16.25 -5.35 -5.64
N TYR A 49 15.29 -4.99 -4.78
CA TYR A 49 15.52 -4.73 -3.36
C TYR A 49 15.04 -5.94 -2.55
N LYS A 50 15.88 -6.43 -1.63
CA LYS A 50 15.53 -7.55 -0.73
C LYS A 50 15.07 -7.02 0.60
N VAL A 51 13.93 -7.52 1.09
CA VAL A 51 13.47 -7.30 2.46
C VAL A 51 13.95 -8.44 3.36
N GLU A 52 13.70 -8.32 4.66
CA GLU A 52 13.99 -9.39 5.62
C GLU A 52 13.24 -10.67 5.23
N ALA A 53 13.94 -11.82 5.34
CA ALA A 53 13.39 -13.12 4.94
C ALA A 53 12.11 -13.47 5.74
N GLY A 54 11.09 -13.93 5.04
CA GLY A 54 9.79 -14.24 5.61
C GLY A 54 8.87 -13.03 5.79
N SER A 55 9.24 -11.85 5.27
CA SER A 55 8.42 -10.63 5.34
C SER A 55 7.21 -10.68 4.41
N GLY A 56 7.37 -11.20 3.20
CA GLY A 56 6.31 -11.29 2.20
C GLY A 56 5.85 -9.94 1.66
N PRO A 57 6.66 -9.26 0.82
CA PRO A 57 6.30 -8.00 0.16
C PRO A 57 4.98 -8.14 -0.60
N ARG A 58 4.01 -7.26 -0.33
CA ARG A 58 2.68 -7.41 -0.89
C ARG A 58 2.24 -6.24 -1.76
N HIS A 59 2.16 -5.05 -1.20
CA HIS A 59 1.77 -3.84 -1.92
C HIS A 59 2.69 -2.67 -1.58
N LEU A 60 3.16 -1.98 -2.62
CA LEU A 60 3.96 -0.76 -2.54
C LEU A 60 3.10 0.45 -2.93
N THR A 61 3.31 1.58 -2.27
CA THR A 61 2.70 2.87 -2.62
C THR A 61 3.72 3.99 -2.52
N PHE A 62 3.60 5.02 -3.37
CA PHE A 62 4.46 6.20 -3.36
C PHE A 62 3.75 7.39 -2.73
N ALA A 63 4.49 8.19 -1.97
CA ALA A 63 3.98 9.46 -1.46
C ALA A 63 3.72 10.44 -2.62
N PRO A 64 2.70 11.33 -2.50
CA PRO A 64 2.37 12.29 -3.56
C PRO A 64 3.52 13.23 -3.94
N ASN A 65 4.46 13.48 -3.00
CA ASN A 65 5.65 14.30 -3.25
C ASN A 65 6.74 13.57 -4.06
N GLY A 66 6.60 12.26 -4.29
CA GLY A 66 7.54 11.45 -5.04
C GLY A 66 8.87 11.15 -4.35
N HIS A 67 9.05 11.51 -3.07
CA HIS A 67 10.30 11.30 -2.34
C HIS A 67 10.31 10.06 -1.43
N TYR A 68 9.14 9.52 -1.12
CA TYR A 68 9.02 8.38 -0.22
C TYR A 68 8.13 7.29 -0.83
N ALA A 69 8.41 6.05 -0.43
CA ALA A 69 7.59 4.89 -0.77
C ALA A 69 7.35 4.05 0.50
N TYR A 70 6.23 3.33 0.52
CA TYR A 70 5.85 2.49 1.67
C TYR A 70 5.37 1.14 1.18
N LEU A 71 5.94 0.09 1.76
CA LEU A 71 5.64 -1.30 1.47
C LEU A 71 4.92 -1.94 2.65
N ILE A 72 3.79 -2.60 2.40
CA ILE A 72 3.19 -3.51 3.38
C ILE A 72 3.67 -4.94 3.13
N ASN A 73 4.16 -5.58 4.17
CA ASN A 73 4.55 -6.98 4.17
C ASN A 73 3.42 -7.85 4.75
N GLU A 74 2.95 -8.82 3.98
CA GLU A 74 1.82 -9.68 4.38
C GLU A 74 2.15 -10.56 5.57
N LEU A 75 3.32 -11.22 5.55
CA LEU A 75 3.66 -12.28 6.50
C LEU A 75 4.27 -11.75 7.80
N SER A 76 5.12 -10.71 7.74
CA SER A 76 5.67 -10.08 8.94
C SER A 76 4.71 -9.09 9.60
N GLY A 77 3.70 -8.58 8.87
CA GLY A 77 2.77 -7.58 9.39
C GLY A 77 3.41 -6.21 9.59
N THR A 78 4.49 -5.91 8.87
CA THR A 78 5.23 -4.65 8.99
C THR A 78 4.99 -3.74 7.79
N VAL A 79 5.15 -2.43 8.00
CA VAL A 79 5.33 -1.45 6.94
C VAL A 79 6.79 -1.03 6.92
N ILE A 80 7.41 -1.06 5.73
CA ILE A 80 8.73 -0.49 5.49
C ILE A 80 8.55 0.86 4.80
N ALA A 81 9.15 1.91 5.36
CA ALA A 81 9.26 3.22 4.75
C ALA A 81 10.61 3.36 4.04
N PHE A 82 10.58 3.87 2.83
CA PHE A 82 11.76 4.11 2.01
C PHE A 82 11.87 5.57 1.61
N GLU A 83 13.08 6.09 1.59
CA GLU A 83 13.47 7.21 0.74
C GLU A 83 13.56 6.69 -0.70
N TYR A 84 12.88 7.38 -1.64
CA TYR A 84 12.90 7.04 -3.06
C TYR A 84 13.65 8.13 -3.83
N ASN A 85 14.62 7.71 -4.65
CA ASN A 85 15.35 8.61 -5.53
C ASN A 85 15.73 7.88 -6.83
N ASP A 86 15.18 8.33 -7.97
CA ASP A 86 15.50 7.86 -9.32
C ASP A 86 15.66 6.32 -9.43
N GLY A 87 14.61 5.60 -9.04
CA GLY A 87 14.55 4.14 -9.08
C GLY A 87 15.30 3.42 -7.95
N ASN A 88 15.82 4.13 -6.96
CA ASN A 88 16.48 3.53 -5.80
C ASN A 88 15.58 3.65 -4.56
N LEU A 89 15.48 2.54 -3.82
CA LEU A 89 14.83 2.46 -2.52
C LEU A 89 15.90 2.37 -1.42
N LYS A 90 15.82 3.27 -0.45
CA LYS A 90 16.66 3.24 0.75
C LYS A 90 15.74 3.15 1.96
N GLU A 91 15.80 2.04 2.68
CA GLU A 91 15.03 1.86 3.91
C GLU A 91 15.40 2.92 4.95
N ILE A 92 14.37 3.56 5.52
CA ILE A 92 14.51 4.56 6.58
C ILE A 92 13.80 4.14 7.87
N GLN A 93 12.84 3.20 7.78
CA GLN A 93 12.13 2.70 8.96
C GLN A 93 11.40 1.39 8.62
N THR A 94 11.35 0.48 9.60
CA THR A 94 10.38 -0.63 9.63
C THR A 94 9.52 -0.50 10.89
N ILE A 95 8.18 -0.55 10.75
CA ILE A 95 7.21 -0.38 11.83
C ILE A 95 6.10 -1.43 11.74
N ALA A 96 5.63 -1.95 12.88
CA ALA A 96 4.54 -2.91 12.92
C ALA A 96 3.19 -2.26 12.57
N ALA A 97 2.49 -2.82 11.57
CA ALA A 97 1.10 -2.53 11.25
C ALA A 97 0.16 -3.55 11.91
N ASP A 98 0.53 -4.83 11.90
CA ASP A 98 -0.18 -5.90 12.61
C ASP A 98 0.51 -6.20 13.94
N THR A 99 -0.15 -5.84 15.04
CA THR A 99 0.32 -6.14 16.40
C THR A 99 -0.29 -7.43 16.98
N ALA A 100 -1.21 -8.07 16.26
CA ALA A 100 -1.84 -9.33 16.65
C ALA A 100 -1.08 -10.56 16.14
N GLY A 101 -0.08 -10.36 15.28
CA GLY A 101 0.72 -11.44 14.69
C GLY A 101 -0.11 -12.40 13.84
N ALA A 102 -1.03 -11.86 13.05
CA ALA A 102 -1.95 -12.66 12.24
C ALA A 102 -1.32 -13.19 10.96
N LYS A 103 -0.21 -12.58 10.49
CA LYS A 103 0.46 -12.91 9.21
C LYS A 103 -0.47 -12.76 8.01
N GLY A 104 -1.26 -11.68 8.01
CA GLY A 104 -2.30 -11.47 7.02
C GLY A 104 -2.51 -9.99 6.65
N SER A 105 -1.46 -9.15 6.70
CA SER A 105 -1.58 -7.76 6.24
C SER A 105 -1.98 -7.71 4.77
N GLY A 106 -2.77 -6.70 4.41
CA GLY A 106 -3.44 -6.62 3.12
C GLY A 106 -2.93 -5.43 2.28
N ASP A 107 -3.73 -4.41 2.21
CA ASP A 107 -3.53 -3.26 1.32
C ASP A 107 -2.92 -2.06 2.05
N ILE A 108 -2.38 -1.10 1.28
CA ILE A 108 -1.72 0.09 1.79
C ILE A 108 -2.01 1.29 0.88
N HIS A 109 -2.43 2.40 1.47
CA HIS A 109 -2.69 3.66 0.75
C HIS A 109 -2.29 4.87 1.58
N ILE A 110 -1.85 5.92 0.89
CA ILE A 110 -1.58 7.24 1.46
C ILE A 110 -2.79 8.13 1.19
N SER A 111 -3.15 8.98 2.14
CA SER A 111 -4.17 10.01 1.93
C SER A 111 -3.73 11.00 0.83
N PRO A 112 -4.66 11.56 0.04
CA PRO A 112 -4.32 12.47 -1.07
C PRO A 112 -3.53 13.70 -0.64
N ASP A 113 -3.68 14.13 0.63
CA ASP A 113 -2.92 15.23 1.24
C ASP A 113 -1.49 14.83 1.68
N GLY A 114 -1.11 13.54 1.55
CA GLY A 114 0.21 13.02 1.92
C GLY A 114 0.47 12.92 3.42
N LYS A 115 -0.51 13.23 4.28
CA LYS A 115 -0.30 13.31 5.73
C LYS A 115 -0.39 11.98 6.46
N PHE A 116 -1.17 11.03 5.94
CA PHE A 116 -1.46 9.76 6.62
C PHE A 116 -1.31 8.56 5.71
N LEU A 117 -0.81 7.47 6.30
CA LEU A 117 -0.74 6.15 5.69
C LEU A 117 -1.72 5.22 6.40
N TYR A 118 -2.42 4.41 5.61
CA TYR A 118 -3.37 3.41 6.07
C TYR A 118 -2.91 2.03 5.61
N ALA A 119 -3.01 1.02 6.48
CA ALA A 119 -2.63 -0.36 6.16
C ALA A 119 -3.67 -1.33 6.73
N SER A 120 -4.24 -2.21 5.89
CA SER A 120 -5.23 -3.19 6.35
C SER A 120 -4.57 -4.45 6.89
N ASN A 121 -5.16 -5.02 7.96
CA ASN A 121 -4.76 -6.27 8.58
C ASN A 121 -5.95 -7.21 8.68
N ARG A 122 -5.71 -8.52 8.49
CA ARG A 122 -6.72 -9.57 8.42
C ARG A 122 -6.41 -10.71 9.39
N LEU A 123 -7.37 -11.63 9.57
CA LEU A 123 -7.25 -12.94 10.21
C LEU A 123 -7.34 -12.97 11.72
N LYS A 124 -6.96 -11.94 12.47
CA LYS A 124 -7.10 -11.90 13.93
C LYS A 124 -7.73 -10.61 14.42
N ALA A 125 -7.11 -9.49 14.11
CA ALA A 125 -7.60 -8.16 14.46
C ALA A 125 -7.91 -7.40 13.17
N ASP A 126 -8.95 -7.84 12.47
CA ASP A 126 -9.37 -7.26 11.19
C ASP A 126 -9.57 -5.74 11.33
N GLY A 127 -8.81 -4.96 10.57
CA GLY A 127 -8.84 -3.52 10.73
C GLY A 127 -7.82 -2.76 9.87
N ILE A 128 -7.79 -1.46 10.09
CA ILE A 128 -6.91 -0.51 9.41
C ILE A 128 -5.97 0.12 10.44
N ALA A 129 -4.68 -0.13 10.33
CA ALA A 129 -3.65 0.62 11.03
C ALA A 129 -3.50 2.00 10.39
N ILE A 130 -3.36 3.04 11.22
CA ILE A 130 -3.29 4.43 10.82
C ILE A 130 -1.98 5.02 11.32
N PHE A 131 -1.22 5.63 10.41
CA PHE A 131 0.05 6.27 10.71
C PHE A 131 0.04 7.71 10.19
N SER A 132 0.59 8.65 10.97
CA SER A 132 0.97 9.95 10.45
C SER A 132 2.33 9.84 9.75
N ILE A 133 2.50 10.58 8.64
CA ILE A 133 3.73 10.67 7.88
C ILE A 133 4.43 11.97 8.26
N HIS A 134 5.69 11.88 8.71
CA HIS A 134 6.48 13.06 8.99
C HIS A 134 6.89 13.75 7.66
N PRO A 135 6.55 15.02 7.45
CA PRO A 135 6.67 15.66 6.14
C PRO A 135 8.12 15.80 5.64
N GLU A 136 9.09 15.93 6.55
CA GLU A 136 10.48 16.21 6.20
C GLU A 136 11.31 14.95 5.97
N ASN A 137 10.96 13.82 6.61
CA ASN A 137 11.78 12.62 6.57
C ASN A 137 11.02 11.34 6.20
N GLY A 138 9.70 11.42 5.95
CA GLY A 138 8.87 10.28 5.55
C GLY A 138 8.65 9.21 6.63
N MET A 139 9.16 9.38 7.83
CA MET A 139 8.98 8.41 8.92
C MET A 139 7.54 8.36 9.40
N LEU A 140 7.14 7.19 9.86
CA LEU A 140 5.78 6.89 10.31
C LEU A 140 5.68 6.93 11.83
N THR A 141 4.60 7.54 12.33
CA THR A 141 4.21 7.44 13.74
C THR A 141 2.80 6.88 13.82
N LYS A 142 2.57 5.87 14.67
CA LYS A 142 1.24 5.26 14.82
C LYS A 142 0.26 6.29 15.38
N ALA A 143 -0.82 6.55 14.63
CA ALA A 143 -1.88 7.49 15.01
C ALA A 143 -3.13 6.78 15.55
N GLY A 144 -3.39 5.53 15.10
CA GLY A 144 -4.56 4.80 15.56
C GLY A 144 -4.72 3.43 14.91
N TYR A 145 -5.84 2.80 15.23
CA TYR A 145 -6.30 1.55 14.62
C TYR A 145 -7.83 1.54 14.56
N GLN A 146 -8.42 1.27 13.40
CA GLN A 146 -9.85 1.16 13.21
C GLN A 146 -10.22 -0.31 12.95
N LEU A 147 -11.02 -0.91 13.85
CA LEU A 147 -11.60 -2.23 13.60
C LEU A 147 -12.60 -2.15 12.44
N THR A 148 -12.65 -3.21 11.63
CA THR A 148 -13.52 -3.33 10.46
C THR A 148 -14.36 -4.61 10.52
N GLY A 149 -15.13 -4.85 9.47
CA GLY A 149 -15.69 -6.18 9.20
C GLY A 149 -14.58 -7.18 8.83
N ILE A 150 -14.99 -8.44 8.64
CA ILE A 150 -14.09 -9.58 8.49
C ILE A 150 -13.36 -9.53 7.14
N HIS A 151 -12.05 -9.71 7.21
CA HIS A 151 -11.14 -9.83 6.07
C HIS A 151 -11.09 -8.57 5.18
N PRO A 152 -10.63 -7.41 5.70
CA PRO A 152 -10.44 -6.18 4.92
C PRO A 152 -9.30 -6.37 3.91
N ARG A 153 -9.62 -6.96 2.74
CA ARG A 153 -8.63 -7.38 1.74
C ARG A 153 -8.05 -6.22 0.95
N ASN A 154 -8.88 -5.23 0.67
CA ASN A 154 -8.54 -4.04 -0.09
C ASN A 154 -9.35 -2.86 0.44
N PHE A 155 -8.84 -1.67 0.30
CA PHE A 155 -9.57 -0.44 0.59
C PHE A 155 -9.11 0.68 -0.33
N ILE A 156 -9.88 1.76 -0.40
CA ILE A 156 -9.51 2.93 -1.18
C ILE A 156 -9.94 4.21 -0.44
N ILE A 157 -9.15 5.26 -0.58
CA ILE A 157 -9.51 6.60 -0.09
C ILE A 157 -10.15 7.35 -1.26
N THR A 158 -11.26 8.04 -1.00
CA THR A 158 -11.92 8.84 -2.05
C THR A 158 -10.97 9.94 -2.57
N PRO A 159 -11.06 10.36 -3.85
CA PRO A 159 -10.17 11.37 -4.42
C PRO A 159 -10.16 12.70 -3.65
N ASN A 160 -11.29 13.05 -3.01
CA ASN A 160 -11.40 14.24 -2.16
C ASN A 160 -10.83 14.04 -0.75
N GLY A 161 -10.30 12.85 -0.43
CA GLY A 161 -9.71 12.52 0.86
C GLY A 161 -10.67 12.40 2.05
N LYS A 162 -12.00 12.50 1.81
CA LYS A 162 -13.00 12.58 2.91
C LYS A 162 -13.44 11.23 3.45
N TYR A 163 -13.40 10.19 2.62
CA TYR A 163 -13.90 8.87 2.99
C TYR A 163 -12.90 7.78 2.64
N LEU A 164 -13.00 6.69 3.37
CA LEU A 164 -12.27 5.45 3.13
C LEU A 164 -13.29 4.32 3.00
N LEU A 165 -13.21 3.56 1.90
CA LEU A 165 -14.09 2.44 1.59
C LEU A 165 -13.29 1.15 1.75
N VAL A 166 -13.76 0.24 2.62
CA VAL A 166 -13.06 -1.00 2.98
C VAL A 166 -13.84 -2.20 2.46
N ALA A 167 -13.24 -2.97 1.56
CA ALA A 167 -13.79 -4.23 1.07
C ALA A 167 -13.57 -5.35 2.11
N CYS A 168 -14.60 -5.58 2.94
CA CYS A 168 -14.63 -6.63 3.96
C CYS A 168 -15.16 -7.93 3.35
N ARG A 169 -14.26 -8.74 2.78
CA ARG A 169 -14.60 -9.91 1.95
C ARG A 169 -15.58 -10.85 2.65
N ASP A 170 -15.28 -11.25 3.85
CA ASP A 170 -16.04 -12.30 4.55
C ASP A 170 -17.25 -11.74 5.34
N SER A 171 -17.38 -10.43 5.42
CA SER A 171 -18.60 -9.74 5.87
C SER A 171 -19.56 -9.39 4.73
N ASN A 172 -19.23 -9.71 3.47
CA ASN A 172 -20.04 -9.43 2.29
C ASN A 172 -20.48 -7.96 2.21
N MET A 173 -19.55 -7.03 2.44
CA MET A 173 -19.85 -5.60 2.42
C MET A 173 -18.61 -4.75 2.10
N ILE A 174 -18.86 -3.55 1.60
CA ILE A 174 -17.92 -2.45 1.63
C ILE A 174 -18.35 -1.52 2.77
N GLN A 175 -17.51 -1.37 3.78
CA GLN A 175 -17.72 -0.40 4.85
C GLN A 175 -17.23 0.98 4.44
N VAL A 176 -17.95 2.02 4.89
CA VAL A 176 -17.63 3.41 4.58
C VAL A 176 -17.29 4.15 5.86
N TYR A 177 -16.07 4.67 5.92
CA TYR A 177 -15.56 5.47 7.03
C TYR A 177 -15.37 6.92 6.61
N LYS A 178 -15.78 7.85 7.45
CA LYS A 178 -15.39 9.27 7.34
C LYS A 178 -13.96 9.41 7.89
N ARG A 179 -13.09 10.04 7.09
CA ARG A 179 -11.72 10.36 7.50
C ARG A 179 -11.67 11.78 8.09
N ASP A 180 -11.06 11.92 9.22
CA ASP A 180 -10.64 13.21 9.77
C ASP A 180 -9.32 13.64 9.11
N ALA A 181 -9.27 14.82 8.53
CA ALA A 181 -8.11 15.29 7.76
C ALA A 181 -6.93 15.76 8.65
N ASP A 182 -7.17 16.08 9.90
CA ASP A 182 -6.17 16.60 10.83
C ASP A 182 -5.54 15.49 11.68
N THR A 183 -6.33 14.49 12.06
CA THR A 183 -5.90 13.38 12.93
C THR A 183 -5.67 12.09 12.17
N GLY A 184 -6.20 11.95 10.94
CA GLY A 184 -6.19 10.71 10.15
C GLY A 184 -7.18 9.66 10.64
N LEU A 185 -7.86 9.88 11.78
CA LEU A 185 -8.74 8.88 12.37
C LEU A 185 -9.99 8.64 11.52
N LEU A 186 -10.52 7.44 11.65
CA LEU A 186 -11.67 6.96 10.91
C LEU A 186 -12.88 6.83 11.83
N THR A 187 -14.06 7.23 11.32
CA THR A 187 -15.35 7.07 12.00
C THR A 187 -16.28 6.29 11.08
N ASP A 188 -16.80 5.16 11.54
CA ASP A 188 -17.82 4.41 10.79
C ASP A 188 -19.09 5.24 10.68
N ILE A 189 -19.55 5.49 9.45
CA ILE A 189 -20.78 6.24 9.20
C ILE A 189 -22.00 5.36 9.01
N HIS A 190 -21.84 4.03 9.15
CA HIS A 190 -22.89 3.02 9.03
C HIS A 190 -23.64 3.03 7.68
N GLN A 191 -23.00 3.53 6.61
CA GLN A 191 -23.53 3.54 5.24
C GLN A 191 -22.84 2.44 4.42
N ASN A 192 -23.00 1.18 4.87
CA ASN A 192 -22.34 0.04 4.26
C ASN A 192 -23.03 -0.37 2.95
N ILE A 193 -22.24 -0.76 1.96
CA ILE A 193 -22.72 -1.26 0.67
C ILE A 193 -22.67 -2.80 0.74
N LYS A 194 -23.81 -3.45 0.59
CA LYS A 194 -23.90 -4.92 0.51
C LYS A 194 -23.41 -5.39 -0.84
N VAL A 195 -22.39 -6.23 -0.87
CA VAL A 195 -21.83 -6.85 -2.08
C VAL A 195 -21.15 -8.16 -1.69
N ASP A 196 -21.39 -9.22 -2.46
CA ASP A 196 -20.81 -10.55 -2.14
C ASP A 196 -19.30 -10.55 -2.35
N LYS A 197 -18.57 -10.96 -1.31
CA LYS A 197 -17.12 -11.16 -1.27
C LYS A 197 -16.27 -10.10 -2.00
N PRO A 198 -16.42 -8.81 -1.67
CA PRO A 198 -15.64 -7.77 -2.34
C PRO A 198 -14.14 -7.93 -2.04
N VAL A 199 -13.31 -7.87 -3.08
CA VAL A 199 -11.86 -8.06 -2.97
C VAL A 199 -11.05 -6.90 -3.55
N CYS A 200 -11.70 -6.00 -4.30
CA CYS A 200 -11.05 -4.83 -4.90
C CYS A 200 -12.07 -3.72 -5.12
N VAL A 201 -11.69 -2.49 -4.78
CA VAL A 201 -12.45 -1.26 -5.06
C VAL A 201 -11.56 -0.32 -5.83
N LYS A 202 -12.07 0.26 -6.93
CA LYS A 202 -11.36 1.25 -7.74
C LYS A 202 -12.30 2.40 -8.11
N PHE A 203 -11.80 3.63 -8.08
CA PHE A 203 -12.46 4.75 -8.74
C PHE A 203 -12.05 4.78 -10.21
N ILE A 204 -13.03 5.04 -11.06
CA ILE A 204 -12.80 5.31 -12.48
C ILE A 204 -12.73 6.83 -12.62
N PRO A 205 -11.70 7.38 -13.29
CA PRO A 205 -11.56 8.83 -13.52
C PRO A 205 -12.69 9.40 -14.34
#